data_5fc16c8f2fff832442f01003e463ad50
#
_entry.id   5fc16c8f2fff832442f01003e463ad50
#
_cell.length_a   1.000
_cell.length_b   1.000
_cell.length_c   1.000
_cell.angle_alpha   90.00
_cell.angle_beta   90.00
_cell.angle_gamma   90.00
#
_symmetry.space_group_name_H-M   'P 1'
#
loop_
_entity.id
_entity.type
_entity.pdbx_description
1 polymer ?
#
loop_
_entity_poly.entity_id
_entity_poly.type
_entity_poly.pdbx_seq_one_letter_code
_entity_poly.pdbx_strand_id
1 'polypeptide(L)'
;IDLLARNIRSALSRLESVKVRKVQGRIIVDIDDSDMQEGLERIVRVFGIVSVSPAAVIESRLEVIEQTVEDLVKPLDFRTFRVSARRADKTFPMQSMELARHLGGTVLRAVPDITVDLHDPELNVQVEVREETYVYHETIQGPGGLPVGCSGKTGLLLSGGIDSPVAGYMMAKRGLAPVGIYFHAFPYTSDRAKEKVVSLAKILAGYTGSFKLYVVPFTELQLEIIEKCPERQITILIRRYMARIAEAIAEKEGLGSLTTGESLGQVASQTQESLLVTNEAAHLPVLRPLIGMDKQEIV
;
A
#
# COMPACT_ATOMS: atom_id res chain seq x y z
N ILE A 1 4.86 9.08 -11.53
CA ILE A 1 5.91 9.37 -10.53
C ILE A 1 5.49 10.53 -9.61
N ASP A 2 4.95 11.64 -10.13
CA ASP A 2 4.58 12.81 -9.31
C ASP A 2 3.52 12.50 -8.25
N LEU A 3 2.51 11.74 -8.62
CA LEU A 3 1.48 11.28 -7.68
C LEU A 3 2.07 10.37 -6.61
N LEU A 4 2.96 9.44 -6.98
CA LEU A 4 3.64 8.57 -6.03
C LEU A 4 4.48 9.37 -5.02
N ALA A 5 5.28 10.32 -5.51
CA ALA A 5 6.06 11.21 -4.63
C ALA A 5 5.17 12.04 -3.68
N ARG A 6 3.98 12.46 -4.15
CA ARG A 6 2.97 13.13 -3.31
C ARG A 6 2.43 12.19 -2.23
N ASN A 7 2.09 10.96 -2.61
CA ASN A 7 1.58 9.96 -1.66
C ASN A 7 2.63 9.60 -0.61
N ILE A 8 3.90 9.49 -0.98
CA ILE A 8 5.02 9.30 -0.04
C ILE A 8 5.10 10.48 0.95
N ARG A 9 5.09 11.74 0.46
CA ARG A 9 5.10 12.91 1.34
C ARG A 9 3.91 12.92 2.31
N SER A 10 2.72 12.54 1.81
CA SER A 10 1.52 12.44 2.65
C SER A 10 1.67 11.37 3.74
N ALA A 11 2.23 10.21 3.41
CA ALA A 11 2.47 9.13 4.38
C ALA A 11 3.47 9.54 5.47
N LEU A 12 4.45 10.37 5.12
CA LEU A 12 5.51 10.84 6.01
C LEU A 12 5.22 12.21 6.68
N SER A 13 4.03 12.78 6.48
CA SER A 13 3.70 14.14 6.91
C SER A 13 3.75 14.39 8.43
N ARG A 14 3.85 13.35 9.23
CA ARG A 14 3.98 13.44 10.70
C ARG A 14 5.43 13.43 11.19
N LEU A 15 6.38 13.14 10.31
CA LEU A 15 7.80 13.15 10.61
C LEU A 15 8.37 14.51 10.29
N GLU A 16 9.34 14.93 11.08
CA GLU A 16 10.07 16.18 10.87
C GLU A 16 11.18 15.96 9.82
N SER A 17 11.62 17.02 9.18
CA SER A 17 12.82 17.04 8.30
C SER A 17 12.82 16.07 7.10
N VAL A 18 11.66 15.62 6.61
CA VAL A 18 11.58 14.71 5.46
C VAL A 18 11.70 15.48 4.14
N LYS A 19 12.62 15.05 3.27
CA LYS A 19 12.75 15.56 1.91
C LYS A 19 12.54 14.42 0.91
N VAL A 20 11.63 14.62 -0.04
CA VAL A 20 11.34 13.64 -1.11
C VAL A 20 11.78 14.21 -2.44
N ARG A 21 12.83 13.64 -3.01
CA ARG A 21 13.43 14.03 -4.29
C ARG A 21 13.15 12.97 -5.37
N LYS A 22 12.91 13.43 -6.60
CA LYS A 22 12.81 12.56 -7.77
C LYS A 22 14.15 12.58 -8.48
N VAL A 23 14.77 11.43 -8.61
CA VAL A 23 15.99 11.24 -9.38
C VAL A 23 15.68 10.26 -10.52
N GLN A 24 16.42 10.33 -11.62
CA GLN A 24 16.16 9.47 -12.77
C GLN A 24 16.03 7.99 -12.38
N GLY A 25 14.81 7.45 -12.55
CA GLY A 25 14.48 6.05 -12.24
C GLY A 25 14.24 5.72 -10.77
N ARG A 26 14.30 6.72 -9.83
CA ARG A 26 14.12 6.50 -8.38
C ARG A 26 13.43 7.68 -7.69
N ILE A 27 12.89 7.42 -6.51
CA ILE A 27 12.50 8.43 -5.54
C ILE A 27 13.43 8.27 -4.35
N ILE A 28 14.11 9.34 -3.97
CA ILE A 28 14.97 9.41 -2.79
C ILE A 28 14.19 10.11 -1.68
N VAL A 29 14.24 9.52 -0.51
CA VAL A 29 13.64 10.07 0.71
C VAL A 29 14.76 10.28 1.71
N ASP A 30 15.09 11.53 1.97
CA ASP A 30 16.03 11.90 3.03
C ASP A 30 15.23 12.00 4.34
N ILE A 31 15.68 11.31 5.35
CA ILE A 31 15.03 11.19 6.65
C ILE A 31 16.10 11.07 7.74
N ASP A 32 15.86 11.65 8.90
CA ASP A 32 16.79 11.58 10.03
C ASP A 32 16.81 10.15 10.62
N ASP A 33 17.96 9.73 11.14
CA ASP A 33 18.14 8.37 11.70
C ASP A 33 17.15 8.06 12.82
N SER A 34 16.76 9.04 13.63
CA SER A 34 15.75 8.90 14.67
C SER A 34 14.37 8.47 14.15
N ASP A 35 14.03 8.87 12.92
CA ASP A 35 12.74 8.64 12.29
C ASP A 35 12.78 7.50 11.26
N MET A 36 13.95 6.91 11.01
CA MET A 36 14.18 5.91 9.97
C MET A 36 13.22 4.73 10.06
N GLN A 37 13.08 4.15 11.25
CA GLN A 37 12.22 2.98 11.45
C GLN A 37 10.75 3.30 11.18
N GLU A 38 10.23 4.39 11.73
CA GLU A 38 8.85 4.82 11.50
C GLU A 38 8.62 5.21 10.03
N GLY A 39 9.59 5.88 9.41
CA GLY A 39 9.56 6.23 8.00
C GLY A 39 9.47 5.01 7.10
N LEU A 40 10.27 3.98 7.34
CA LEU A 40 10.23 2.72 6.61
C LEU A 40 8.87 2.02 6.75
N GLU A 41 8.34 1.90 7.98
CA GLU A 41 7.04 1.28 8.23
C GLU A 41 5.89 1.99 7.50
N ARG A 42 5.99 3.30 7.31
CA ARG A 42 5.01 4.09 6.56
C ARG A 42 5.19 3.96 5.05
N ILE A 43 6.42 4.07 4.56
CA ILE A 43 6.75 4.01 3.13
C ILE A 43 6.39 2.66 2.54
N VAL A 44 6.67 1.55 3.24
CA VAL A 44 6.38 0.19 2.75
C VAL A 44 4.88 -0.11 2.62
N ARG A 45 4.00 0.78 3.06
CA ARG A 45 2.54 0.67 2.87
C ARG A 45 2.03 1.48 1.69
N VAL A 46 2.86 2.31 1.06
CA VAL A 46 2.43 3.19 -0.03
C VAL A 46 2.32 2.41 -1.34
N PHE A 47 1.11 2.32 -1.88
CA PHE A 47 0.88 1.66 -3.18
C PHE A 47 1.62 2.36 -4.32
N GLY A 48 2.19 1.56 -5.21
CA GLY A 48 3.06 1.98 -6.30
C GLY A 48 4.55 1.83 -6.00
N ILE A 49 4.93 1.54 -4.75
CA ILE A 49 6.29 1.22 -4.36
C ILE A 49 6.53 -0.28 -4.55
N VAL A 50 7.54 -0.64 -5.32
CA VAL A 50 7.96 -2.03 -5.52
C VAL A 50 8.90 -2.48 -4.40
N SER A 51 9.88 -1.64 -4.07
CA SER A 51 10.83 -1.90 -2.99
C SER A 51 11.39 -0.60 -2.40
N VAL A 52 11.88 -0.70 -1.18
CA VAL A 52 12.57 0.37 -0.44
C VAL A 52 13.90 -0.20 0.06
N SER A 53 14.97 0.59 -0.04
CA SER A 53 16.28 0.23 0.50
C SER A 53 16.79 1.36 1.38
N PRO A 54 16.97 1.14 2.69
CA PRO A 54 17.74 2.05 3.53
C PRO A 54 19.16 2.14 3.00
N ALA A 55 19.68 3.33 2.77
CA ALA A 55 20.98 3.52 2.15
C ALA A 55 21.78 4.62 2.87
N ALA A 56 23.05 4.37 3.07
CA ALA A 56 24.01 5.44 3.38
C ALA A 56 24.24 6.28 2.13
N VAL A 57 24.16 7.60 2.27
CA VAL A 57 24.38 8.56 1.19
C VAL A 57 25.72 9.27 1.45
N ILE A 58 26.65 9.13 0.55
CA ILE A 58 28.04 9.56 0.73
C ILE A 58 28.60 10.24 -0.51
N GLU A 59 29.71 10.94 -0.36
CA GLU A 59 30.48 11.48 -1.47
C GLU A 59 31.00 10.36 -2.39
N SER A 60 30.99 10.60 -3.70
CA SER A 60 31.48 9.64 -4.72
C SER A 60 33.02 9.62 -4.79
N ARG A 61 33.68 9.35 -3.66
CA ARG A 61 35.13 9.14 -3.53
C ARG A 61 35.41 7.72 -3.10
N LEU A 62 36.41 7.09 -3.72
CA LEU A 62 36.69 5.67 -3.53
C LEU A 62 36.97 5.34 -2.05
N GLU A 63 37.79 6.14 -1.38
CA GLU A 63 38.17 5.94 0.03
C GLU A 63 36.95 5.99 0.96
N VAL A 64 36.01 6.92 0.68
CA VAL A 64 34.77 7.05 1.46
C VAL A 64 33.83 5.87 1.23
N ILE A 65 33.75 5.39 -0.02
CA ILE A 65 32.96 4.22 -0.38
C ILE A 65 33.53 2.97 0.31
N GLU A 66 34.84 2.75 0.27
CA GLU A 66 35.51 1.63 0.95
C GLU A 66 35.22 1.63 2.45
N GLN A 67 35.41 2.76 3.10
CA GLN A 67 35.16 2.89 4.54
C GLN A 67 33.69 2.61 4.88
N THR A 68 32.73 3.14 4.09
CA THR A 68 31.31 2.92 4.31
C THR A 68 30.92 1.47 4.11
N VAL A 69 31.48 0.79 3.11
CA VAL A 69 31.25 -0.64 2.90
C VAL A 69 31.81 -1.46 4.05
N GLU A 70 33.01 -1.13 4.54
CA GLU A 70 33.64 -1.78 5.69
C GLU A 70 32.79 -1.64 6.95
N ASP A 71 32.33 -0.41 7.26
CA ASP A 71 31.50 -0.12 8.43
C ASP A 71 30.12 -0.80 8.33
N LEU A 72 29.57 -0.90 7.12
CA LEU A 72 28.32 -1.60 6.85
C LEU A 72 28.39 -3.09 7.15
N VAL A 73 29.47 -3.77 6.74
CA VAL A 73 29.56 -5.24 6.81
C VAL A 73 30.05 -5.76 8.15
N LYS A 74 30.86 -5.00 8.88
CA LYS A 74 31.42 -5.42 10.17
C LYS A 74 30.43 -5.89 11.23
N PRO A 75 29.25 -5.23 11.41
CA PRO A 75 28.27 -5.65 12.40
C PRO A 75 27.38 -6.81 11.94
N LEU A 76 27.49 -7.26 10.67
CA LEU A 76 26.61 -8.27 10.08
C LEU A 76 27.20 -9.68 10.24
N ASP A 77 26.34 -10.67 10.42
CA ASP A 77 26.71 -12.09 10.45
C ASP A 77 26.29 -12.75 9.11
N PHE A 78 27.27 -13.19 8.33
CA PHE A 78 27.06 -13.84 7.04
C PHE A 78 28.29 -14.68 6.66
N ARG A 79 28.09 -15.69 5.83
CA ARG A 79 29.16 -16.57 5.34
C ARG A 79 29.49 -16.36 3.88
N THR A 80 28.48 -16.01 3.10
CA THR A 80 28.64 -15.78 1.67
C THR A 80 28.15 -14.38 1.29
N PHE A 81 28.85 -13.75 0.36
CA PHE A 81 28.49 -12.41 -0.07
C PHE A 81 28.80 -12.15 -1.54
N ARG A 82 28.20 -11.11 -2.06
CA ARG A 82 28.64 -10.42 -3.29
C ARG A 82 28.55 -8.92 -3.12
N VAL A 83 29.32 -8.20 -3.95
CA VAL A 83 29.17 -6.77 -4.14
C VAL A 83 28.62 -6.52 -5.54
N SER A 84 27.53 -5.74 -5.62
CA SER A 84 26.91 -5.32 -6.87
C SER A 84 27.11 -3.82 -7.03
N ALA A 85 27.91 -3.39 -7.99
CA ALA A 85 28.15 -1.98 -8.23
C ALA A 85 27.45 -1.50 -9.52
N ARG A 86 26.85 -0.32 -9.46
CA ARG A 86 26.28 0.43 -10.60
C ARG A 86 26.92 1.79 -10.69
N ARG A 87 27.39 2.16 -11.87
CA ARG A 87 27.95 3.48 -12.16
C ARG A 87 27.05 4.21 -13.15
N ALA A 88 26.26 5.15 -12.66
CA ALA A 88 25.49 6.06 -13.50
C ALA A 88 26.32 7.31 -13.88
N ASP A 89 27.16 7.79 -12.96
CA ASP A 89 28.13 8.85 -13.26
C ASP A 89 29.34 8.27 -13.99
N LYS A 90 29.48 8.61 -15.26
CA LYS A 90 30.59 8.16 -16.12
C LYS A 90 31.93 8.84 -15.81
N THR A 91 31.96 9.88 -14.99
CA THR A 91 33.19 10.58 -14.59
C THR A 91 33.95 9.84 -13.48
N PHE A 92 33.25 8.95 -12.74
CA PHE A 92 33.91 8.14 -11.72
C PHE A 92 34.97 7.22 -12.35
N PRO A 93 36.18 7.13 -11.78
CA PRO A 93 37.33 6.54 -12.46
C PRO A 93 37.23 5.04 -12.73
N MET A 94 36.49 4.29 -11.90
CA MET A 94 36.35 2.84 -12.04
C MET A 94 35.06 2.44 -12.76
N GLN A 95 35.13 1.36 -13.56
CA GLN A 95 33.94 0.73 -14.13
C GLN A 95 33.17 -0.11 -13.08
N SER A 96 31.87 -0.35 -13.32
CA SER A 96 31.02 -1.08 -12.34
C SER A 96 31.61 -2.44 -11.92
N MET A 97 32.11 -3.25 -12.85
CA MET A 97 32.70 -4.56 -12.52
C MET A 97 34.03 -4.45 -11.76
N GLU A 98 34.83 -3.45 -12.10
CA GLU A 98 36.06 -3.16 -11.41
C GLU A 98 35.84 -2.70 -9.99
N LEU A 99 34.89 -1.76 -9.79
CA LEU A 99 34.48 -1.29 -8.48
C LEU A 99 33.91 -2.42 -7.62
N ALA A 100 33.05 -3.28 -8.19
CA ALA A 100 32.49 -4.43 -7.47
C ALA A 100 33.59 -5.41 -7.01
N ARG A 101 34.57 -5.67 -7.85
CA ARG A 101 35.72 -6.53 -7.50
C ARG A 101 36.60 -5.89 -6.42
N HIS A 102 36.88 -4.61 -6.57
CA HIS A 102 37.67 -3.84 -5.61
C HIS A 102 37.05 -3.85 -4.22
N LEU A 103 35.74 -3.48 -4.13
CA LEU A 103 35.00 -3.48 -2.88
C LEU A 103 34.76 -4.91 -2.32
N GLY A 104 34.66 -5.93 -3.18
CA GLY A 104 34.72 -7.33 -2.73
C GLY A 104 35.97 -7.65 -1.95
N GLY A 105 37.13 -7.15 -2.41
CA GLY A 105 38.39 -7.24 -1.67
C GLY A 105 38.37 -6.50 -0.33
N THR A 106 37.67 -5.35 -0.25
CA THR A 106 37.48 -4.61 1.01
C THR A 106 36.69 -5.44 2.00
N VAL A 107 35.56 -6.04 1.57
CA VAL A 107 34.74 -6.91 2.42
C VAL A 107 35.52 -8.11 2.95
N LEU A 108 36.31 -8.80 2.09
CA LEU A 108 37.18 -9.93 2.49
C LEU A 108 38.25 -9.56 3.52
N ARG A 109 38.74 -8.32 3.49
CA ARG A 109 39.70 -7.81 4.48
C ARG A 109 39.05 -7.45 5.79
N ALA A 110 37.79 -6.97 5.72
CA ALA A 110 37.03 -6.47 6.89
C ALA A 110 36.42 -7.58 7.75
N VAL A 111 36.04 -8.70 7.12
CA VAL A 111 35.37 -9.82 7.79
C VAL A 111 36.10 -11.10 7.49
N PRO A 112 36.61 -11.85 8.51
CA PRO A 112 37.31 -13.13 8.30
C PRO A 112 36.32 -14.27 7.99
N ASP A 113 36.82 -15.35 7.40
CA ASP A 113 36.13 -16.64 7.21
C ASP A 113 34.84 -16.56 6.34
N ILE A 114 34.79 -15.61 5.42
CA ILE A 114 33.68 -15.45 4.45
C ILE A 114 34.17 -15.80 3.03
N THR A 115 33.21 -16.13 2.15
CA THR A 115 33.50 -16.45 0.73
C THR A 115 32.57 -15.67 -0.20
N VAL A 116 33.06 -15.48 -1.45
CA VAL A 116 32.26 -14.83 -2.49
C VAL A 116 31.34 -15.84 -3.15
N ASP A 117 30.03 -15.54 -3.17
CA ASP A 117 29.01 -16.24 -3.95
C ASP A 117 28.29 -15.25 -4.86
N LEU A 118 28.47 -15.42 -6.18
CA LEU A 118 27.86 -14.51 -7.16
C LEU A 118 26.39 -14.87 -7.51
N HIS A 119 25.96 -16.08 -7.14
CA HIS A 119 24.64 -16.60 -7.54
C HIS A 119 23.60 -16.47 -6.42
N ASP A 120 23.91 -17.00 -5.25
CA ASP A 120 22.98 -17.03 -4.10
C ASP A 120 23.69 -16.60 -2.80
N PRO A 121 24.14 -15.34 -2.69
CA PRO A 121 24.82 -14.82 -1.52
C PRO A 121 23.84 -14.55 -0.38
N GLU A 122 24.26 -14.84 0.85
CA GLU A 122 23.55 -14.42 2.07
C GLU A 122 23.51 -12.89 2.21
N LEU A 123 24.61 -12.21 1.80
CA LEU A 123 24.71 -10.75 1.82
C LEU A 123 25.01 -10.21 0.41
N ASN A 124 24.17 -9.27 -0.07
CA ASN A 124 24.45 -8.54 -1.31
C ASN A 124 24.63 -7.05 -1.02
N VAL A 125 25.88 -6.60 -0.93
CA VAL A 125 26.21 -5.18 -0.80
C VAL A 125 26.02 -4.50 -2.14
N GLN A 126 25.14 -3.50 -2.18
CA GLN A 126 24.83 -2.72 -3.37
C GLN A 126 25.43 -1.33 -3.28
N VAL A 127 26.14 -0.92 -4.32
CA VAL A 127 26.79 0.40 -4.42
C VAL A 127 26.36 1.06 -5.73
N GLU A 128 25.68 2.20 -5.64
CA GLU A 128 25.28 2.98 -6.80
C GLU A 128 25.99 4.33 -6.81
N VAL A 129 26.94 4.48 -7.72
CA VAL A 129 27.67 5.73 -7.94
C VAL A 129 26.90 6.62 -8.92
N ARG A 130 26.48 7.76 -8.43
CA ARG A 130 25.79 8.84 -9.15
C ARG A 130 26.49 10.18 -8.81
N GLU A 131 25.75 11.28 -8.74
CA GLU A 131 26.22 12.54 -8.16
C GLU A 131 26.63 12.35 -6.69
N GLU A 132 25.83 11.61 -5.92
CA GLU A 132 26.14 11.03 -4.62
C GLU A 132 26.20 9.51 -4.74
N THR A 133 26.93 8.82 -3.88
CA THR A 133 26.96 7.35 -3.85
C THR A 133 26.03 6.81 -2.78
N TYR A 134 25.26 5.79 -3.15
CA TYR A 134 24.31 5.08 -2.27
C TYR A 134 24.87 3.69 -1.97
N VAL A 135 25.06 3.37 -0.67
CA VAL A 135 25.53 2.07 -0.20
C VAL A 135 24.45 1.43 0.65
N TYR A 136 24.01 0.24 0.29
CA TYR A 136 22.94 -0.49 1.00
C TYR A 136 23.06 -1.99 0.79
N HIS A 137 22.44 -2.78 1.68
CA HIS A 137 22.40 -4.24 1.55
C HIS A 137 20.97 -4.78 1.67
N GLU A 138 20.08 -4.01 2.26
CA GLU A 138 18.70 -4.43 2.51
C GLU A 138 17.76 -3.93 1.41
N THR A 139 16.81 -4.78 1.04
CA THR A 139 15.73 -4.42 0.11
C THR A 139 14.41 -4.95 0.65
N ILE A 140 13.59 -4.03 1.14
CA ILE A 140 12.28 -4.33 1.71
C ILE A 140 11.24 -4.25 0.60
N GLN A 141 10.44 -5.30 0.44
CA GLN A 141 9.39 -5.33 -0.58
C GLN A 141 8.25 -4.40 -0.22
N GLY A 142 7.85 -3.57 -1.18
CA GLY A 142 6.66 -2.72 -1.08
C GLY A 142 5.40 -3.45 -1.58
N PRO A 143 4.21 -2.84 -1.44
CA PRO A 143 2.94 -3.46 -1.81
C PRO A 143 2.75 -3.54 -3.33
N GLY A 144 3.60 -2.87 -4.12
CA GLY A 144 3.44 -2.77 -5.57
C GLY A 144 2.16 -2.02 -5.96
N GLY A 145 1.60 -2.38 -7.11
CA GLY A 145 0.37 -1.78 -7.61
C GLY A 145 0.57 -0.40 -8.25
N LEU A 146 -0.45 0.44 -8.14
CA LEU A 146 -0.48 1.79 -8.71
C LEU A 146 -0.64 2.84 -7.60
N PRO A 147 -0.10 4.05 -7.76
CA PRO A 147 -0.30 5.13 -6.79
C PRO A 147 -1.77 5.45 -6.59
N VAL A 148 -2.23 5.48 -5.34
CA VAL A 148 -3.63 5.80 -5.00
C VAL A 148 -4.04 7.13 -5.62
N GLY A 149 -5.20 7.15 -6.25
CA GLY A 149 -5.78 8.31 -6.93
C GLY A 149 -5.44 8.41 -8.41
N CYS A 150 -4.54 7.57 -8.98
CA CYS A 150 -4.22 7.63 -10.42
C CYS A 150 -5.34 7.05 -11.30
N SER A 151 -6.20 6.22 -10.75
CA SER A 151 -7.37 5.62 -11.44
C SER A 151 -8.71 6.25 -11.03
N GLY A 152 -8.67 7.41 -10.36
CA GLY A 152 -9.87 8.10 -9.86
C GLY A 152 -10.23 7.69 -8.43
N LYS A 153 -11.53 7.81 -8.11
CA LYS A 153 -12.08 7.57 -6.77
C LYS A 153 -13.22 6.56 -6.81
N THR A 154 -13.44 5.82 -5.72
CA THR A 154 -14.54 4.86 -5.57
C THR A 154 -15.23 4.98 -4.22
N GLY A 155 -16.55 4.77 -4.18
CA GLY A 155 -17.32 4.65 -2.95
C GLY A 155 -17.25 3.21 -2.42
N LEU A 156 -16.54 2.99 -1.33
CA LEU A 156 -16.43 1.67 -0.69
C LEU A 156 -17.56 1.46 0.31
N LEU A 157 -18.46 0.53 0.04
CA LEU A 157 -19.46 0.10 1.01
C LEU A 157 -18.75 -0.70 2.11
N LEU A 158 -18.37 0.01 3.17
CA LEU A 158 -17.55 -0.55 4.26
C LEU A 158 -18.45 -1.11 5.37
N SER A 159 -18.21 -2.32 5.79
CA SER A 159 -18.88 -3.00 6.89
C SER A 159 -17.90 -3.43 7.98
N GLY A 160 -18.39 -3.94 9.12
CA GLY A 160 -17.55 -4.55 10.14
C GLY A 160 -17.06 -5.97 9.83
N GLY A 161 -17.38 -6.51 8.63
CA GLY A 161 -16.87 -7.78 8.13
C GLY A 161 -15.45 -7.67 7.58
N ILE A 162 -14.84 -8.82 7.25
CA ILE A 162 -13.48 -8.89 6.68
C ILE A 162 -13.45 -8.54 5.19
N ASP A 163 -14.50 -8.81 4.45
CA ASP A 163 -14.52 -8.75 2.99
C ASP A 163 -14.41 -7.30 2.47
N SER A 164 -15.19 -6.39 3.02
CA SER A 164 -15.24 -5.01 2.51
C SER A 164 -13.92 -4.23 2.68
N PRO A 165 -13.15 -4.32 3.78
CA PRO A 165 -11.84 -3.68 3.85
C PRO A 165 -10.83 -4.31 2.89
N VAL A 166 -10.86 -5.64 2.66
CA VAL A 166 -10.02 -6.31 1.67
C VAL A 166 -10.35 -5.83 0.25
N ALA A 167 -11.64 -5.71 -0.08
CA ALA A 167 -12.06 -5.12 -1.35
C ALA A 167 -11.54 -3.69 -1.52
N GLY A 168 -11.61 -2.87 -0.48
CA GLY A 168 -11.06 -1.52 -0.46
C GLY A 168 -9.55 -1.48 -0.68
N TYR A 169 -8.81 -2.37 -0.02
CA TYR A 169 -7.37 -2.54 -0.21
C TYR A 169 -7.02 -2.91 -1.65
N MET A 170 -7.71 -3.90 -2.22
CA MET A 170 -7.47 -4.35 -3.59
C MET A 170 -7.72 -3.24 -4.62
N MET A 171 -8.78 -2.45 -4.44
CA MET A 171 -9.06 -1.33 -5.35
C MET A 171 -8.09 -0.17 -5.16
N ALA A 172 -7.66 0.11 -3.92
CA ALA A 172 -6.61 1.08 -3.65
C ALA A 172 -5.27 0.66 -4.30
N LYS A 173 -4.91 -0.61 -4.25
CA LYS A 173 -3.74 -1.18 -4.94
C LYS A 173 -3.82 -1.03 -6.47
N ARG A 174 -5.03 -0.91 -7.04
CA ARG A 174 -5.26 -0.61 -8.47
C ARG A 174 -5.37 0.89 -8.77
N GLY A 175 -5.03 1.74 -7.80
CA GLY A 175 -4.93 3.18 -7.95
C GLY A 175 -6.21 3.96 -7.70
N LEU A 176 -7.30 3.32 -7.26
CA LEU A 176 -8.51 4.03 -6.83
C LEU A 176 -8.34 4.63 -5.43
N ALA A 177 -8.80 5.85 -5.21
CA ALA A 177 -8.89 6.45 -3.88
C ALA A 177 -10.25 6.11 -3.26
N PRO A 178 -10.31 5.23 -2.23
CA PRO A 178 -11.58 4.83 -1.65
C PRO A 178 -12.12 5.90 -0.70
N VAL A 179 -13.44 6.12 -0.77
CA VAL A 179 -14.24 6.87 0.19
C VAL A 179 -15.18 5.87 0.86
N GLY A 180 -15.05 5.66 2.16
CA GLY A 180 -15.88 4.72 2.91
C GLY A 180 -17.32 5.21 3.09
N ILE A 181 -18.27 4.31 2.90
CA ILE A 181 -19.70 4.54 3.15
C ILE A 181 -20.16 3.42 4.07
N TYR A 182 -20.50 3.76 5.31
CA TYR A 182 -20.98 2.83 6.33
C TYR A 182 -22.41 3.15 6.69
N PHE A 183 -23.30 2.17 6.60
CA PHE A 183 -24.69 2.27 6.99
C PHE A 183 -24.87 1.82 8.43
N HIS A 184 -25.28 2.75 9.29
CA HIS A 184 -25.45 2.51 10.73
C HIS A 184 -26.95 2.51 11.07
N ALA A 185 -27.44 1.38 11.57
CA ALA A 185 -28.83 1.17 11.93
C ALA A 185 -28.97 0.75 13.41
N PHE A 186 -28.83 1.70 14.34
CA PHE A 186 -29.05 1.43 15.76
C PHE A 186 -30.55 1.17 16.04
N PRO A 187 -30.92 0.18 16.89
CA PRO A 187 -30.08 -0.72 17.67
C PRO A 187 -29.65 -2.01 16.93
N TYR A 188 -30.02 -2.19 15.67
CA TYR A 188 -29.68 -3.39 14.87
C TYR A 188 -28.17 -3.51 14.61
N THR A 189 -27.47 -2.38 14.53
CA THR A 189 -26.01 -2.33 14.56
C THR A 189 -25.58 -1.60 15.84
N SER A 190 -24.75 -2.26 16.66
CA SER A 190 -24.27 -1.71 17.92
C SER A 190 -23.21 -0.62 17.71
N ASP A 191 -22.97 0.23 18.71
CA ASP A 191 -21.88 1.20 18.71
C ASP A 191 -20.52 0.50 18.56
N ARG A 192 -20.34 -0.67 19.15
CA ARG A 192 -19.16 -1.50 18.98
C ARG A 192 -18.92 -1.91 17.52
N ALA A 193 -19.98 -2.15 16.75
CA ALA A 193 -19.85 -2.40 15.30
C ALA A 193 -19.36 -1.16 14.56
N LYS A 194 -19.83 0.03 14.94
CA LYS A 194 -19.35 1.30 14.39
C LYS A 194 -17.87 1.55 14.71
N GLU A 195 -17.47 1.32 15.97
CA GLU A 195 -16.06 1.43 16.38
C GLU A 195 -15.15 0.50 15.59
N LYS A 196 -15.59 -0.73 15.32
CA LYS A 196 -14.87 -1.67 14.47
C LYS A 196 -14.70 -1.13 13.05
N VAL A 197 -15.74 -0.56 12.44
CA VAL A 197 -15.66 0.05 11.11
C VAL A 197 -14.69 1.23 11.09
N VAL A 198 -14.71 2.07 12.12
CA VAL A 198 -13.73 3.17 12.26
C VAL A 198 -12.31 2.64 12.37
N SER A 199 -12.10 1.54 13.08
CA SER A 199 -10.77 0.91 13.20
C SER A 199 -10.30 0.34 11.84
N LEU A 200 -11.18 -0.29 11.06
CA LEU A 200 -10.88 -0.76 9.71
C LEU A 200 -10.57 0.40 8.75
N ALA A 201 -11.31 1.51 8.85
CA ALA A 201 -11.05 2.73 8.09
C ALA A 201 -9.66 3.33 8.42
N LYS A 202 -9.24 3.29 9.69
CA LYS A 202 -7.88 3.72 10.10
C LYS A 202 -6.80 2.83 9.49
N ILE A 203 -7.01 1.52 9.42
CA ILE A 203 -6.07 0.59 8.77
C ILE A 203 -5.95 0.93 7.29
N LEU A 204 -7.07 1.12 6.58
CA LEU A 204 -7.06 1.52 5.17
C LEU A 204 -6.37 2.87 4.96
N ALA A 205 -6.56 3.84 5.86
CA ALA A 205 -5.89 5.14 5.82
C ALA A 205 -4.35 5.00 5.84
N GLY A 206 -3.82 3.99 6.53
CA GLY A 206 -2.39 3.67 6.55
C GLY A 206 -1.81 3.32 5.17
N TYR A 207 -2.64 2.82 4.25
CA TYR A 207 -2.25 2.50 2.87
C TYR A 207 -2.62 3.58 1.85
N THR A 208 -3.66 4.37 2.14
CA THR A 208 -4.19 5.37 1.20
C THR A 208 -3.77 6.81 1.54
N GLY A 209 -3.04 7.00 2.64
CA GLY A 209 -2.61 8.31 3.17
C GLY A 209 -3.72 9.03 3.93
N SER A 210 -4.95 8.98 3.45
CA SER A 210 -6.15 9.49 4.12
C SER A 210 -7.36 8.67 3.71
N PHE A 211 -8.37 8.61 4.58
CA PHE A 211 -9.60 7.84 4.32
C PHE A 211 -10.80 8.60 4.88
N LYS A 212 -11.66 9.09 3.98
CA LYS A 212 -12.92 9.73 4.35
C LYS A 212 -13.97 8.66 4.59
N LEU A 213 -14.69 8.73 5.71
CA LEU A 213 -15.75 7.79 6.07
C LEU A 213 -17.08 8.54 6.27
N TYR A 214 -18.06 8.18 5.46
CA TYR A 214 -19.45 8.55 5.67
C TYR A 214 -20.13 7.54 6.59
N VAL A 215 -20.70 8.00 7.68
CA VAL A 215 -21.58 7.22 8.55
C VAL A 215 -23.02 7.64 8.27
N VAL A 216 -23.73 6.79 7.55
CA VAL A 216 -25.10 7.05 7.10
C VAL A 216 -26.09 6.51 8.11
N PRO A 217 -26.93 7.35 8.74
CA PRO A 217 -28.05 6.88 9.57
C PRO A 217 -29.03 6.08 8.70
N PHE A 218 -29.31 4.84 9.05
CA PHE A 218 -30.11 3.96 8.21
C PHE A 218 -31.30 3.33 8.96
N THR A 219 -31.45 3.60 10.25
CA THR A 219 -32.48 3.00 11.13
C THR A 219 -33.88 3.24 10.64
N GLU A 220 -34.28 4.50 10.41
CA GLU A 220 -35.62 4.86 10.02
C GLU A 220 -36.05 4.20 8.72
N LEU A 221 -35.17 4.25 7.70
CA LEU A 221 -35.41 3.62 6.41
C LEU A 221 -35.52 2.09 6.54
N GLN A 222 -34.67 1.48 7.36
CA GLN A 222 -34.70 0.03 7.59
C GLN A 222 -36.01 -0.39 8.26
N LEU A 223 -36.48 0.35 9.26
CA LEU A 223 -37.75 0.09 9.93
C LEU A 223 -38.93 0.22 8.97
N GLU A 224 -38.95 1.26 8.15
CA GLU A 224 -39.97 1.47 7.14
C GLU A 224 -40.05 0.31 6.11
N ILE A 225 -38.89 -0.20 5.68
CA ILE A 225 -38.82 -1.37 4.78
C ILE A 225 -39.39 -2.61 5.50
N ILE A 226 -39.00 -2.84 6.77
CA ILE A 226 -39.44 -4.01 7.54
C ILE A 226 -40.95 -3.96 7.74
N GLU A 227 -41.53 -2.79 8.02
CA GLU A 227 -42.97 -2.60 8.27
C GLU A 227 -43.82 -2.76 6.99
N LYS A 228 -43.35 -2.21 5.86
CA LYS A 228 -44.14 -2.05 4.64
C LYS A 228 -43.87 -3.11 3.54
N CYS A 229 -42.86 -3.92 3.68
CA CYS A 229 -42.44 -4.81 2.61
C CYS A 229 -42.50 -6.30 3.03
N PRO A 230 -42.74 -7.23 2.08
CA PRO A 230 -42.75 -8.65 2.38
C PRO A 230 -41.37 -9.11 2.88
N GLU A 231 -41.32 -9.94 3.92
CA GLU A 231 -40.10 -10.42 4.59
C GLU A 231 -39.04 -10.93 3.62
N ARG A 232 -39.46 -11.71 2.64
CA ARG A 232 -38.57 -12.27 1.60
C ARG A 232 -37.86 -11.24 0.73
N GLN A 233 -38.34 -9.99 0.69
CA GLN A 233 -37.78 -8.90 -0.13
C GLN A 233 -36.96 -7.90 0.68
N ILE A 234 -37.01 -7.93 2.01
CA ILE A 234 -36.39 -6.95 2.90
C ILE A 234 -34.91 -6.80 2.59
N THR A 235 -34.14 -7.90 2.53
CA THR A 235 -32.70 -7.86 2.30
C THR A 235 -32.34 -7.22 0.96
N ILE A 236 -33.07 -7.55 -0.10
CA ILE A 236 -32.85 -7.00 -1.44
C ILE A 236 -33.20 -5.50 -1.47
N LEU A 237 -34.30 -5.10 -0.87
CA LEU A 237 -34.72 -3.70 -0.81
C LEU A 237 -33.72 -2.85 -0.01
N ILE A 238 -33.26 -3.33 1.14
CA ILE A 238 -32.20 -2.68 1.92
C ILE A 238 -30.97 -2.44 1.05
N ARG A 239 -30.48 -3.44 0.34
CA ARG A 239 -29.31 -3.35 -0.53
C ARG A 239 -29.53 -2.36 -1.69
N ARG A 240 -30.69 -2.34 -2.29
CA ARG A 240 -31.05 -1.35 -3.35
C ARG A 240 -31.02 0.07 -2.83
N TYR A 241 -31.57 0.33 -1.64
CA TYR A 241 -31.50 1.66 -1.01
C TYR A 241 -30.08 2.05 -0.64
N MET A 242 -29.28 1.11 -0.10
CA MET A 242 -27.87 1.35 0.17
C MET A 242 -27.12 1.73 -1.11
N ALA A 243 -27.37 1.05 -2.23
CA ALA A 243 -26.77 1.36 -3.52
C ALA A 243 -27.13 2.78 -4.01
N ARG A 244 -28.42 3.17 -3.94
CA ARG A 244 -28.88 4.52 -4.32
C ARG A 244 -28.28 5.63 -3.45
N ILE A 245 -28.23 5.41 -2.13
CA ILE A 245 -27.63 6.38 -1.21
C ILE A 245 -26.13 6.49 -1.45
N ALA A 246 -25.46 5.37 -1.69
CA ALA A 246 -24.05 5.34 -2.02
C ALA A 246 -23.75 6.08 -3.33
N GLU A 247 -24.63 5.96 -4.33
CA GLU A 247 -24.53 6.70 -5.58
C GLU A 247 -24.71 8.20 -5.39
N ALA A 248 -25.70 8.64 -4.59
CA ALA A 248 -25.88 10.05 -4.26
C ALA A 248 -24.65 10.65 -3.54
N ILE A 249 -24.00 9.86 -2.67
CA ILE A 249 -22.73 10.26 -2.06
C ILE A 249 -21.62 10.30 -3.12
N ALA A 250 -21.61 9.34 -4.04
CA ALA A 250 -20.63 9.27 -5.10
C ALA A 250 -20.70 10.49 -6.03
N GLU A 251 -21.89 10.92 -6.42
CA GLU A 251 -22.12 12.14 -7.19
C GLU A 251 -21.58 13.38 -6.45
N LYS A 252 -21.90 13.52 -5.17
CA LYS A 252 -21.41 14.63 -4.33
C LYS A 252 -19.89 14.68 -4.21
N GLU A 253 -19.23 13.53 -4.14
CA GLU A 253 -17.78 13.39 -3.96
C GLU A 253 -17.00 13.26 -5.27
N GLY A 254 -17.69 13.20 -6.42
CA GLY A 254 -17.09 12.97 -7.73
C GLY A 254 -16.41 11.60 -7.82
N LEU A 255 -17.08 10.55 -7.33
CA LEU A 255 -16.60 9.16 -7.41
C LEU A 255 -17.07 8.54 -8.71
N GLY A 256 -16.20 7.80 -9.40
CA GLY A 256 -16.51 7.18 -10.69
C GLY A 256 -17.04 5.75 -10.59
N SER A 257 -17.11 5.17 -9.40
CA SER A 257 -17.58 3.79 -9.17
C SER A 257 -17.99 3.57 -7.72
N LEU A 258 -18.68 2.47 -7.48
CA LEU A 258 -18.88 1.88 -6.14
C LEU A 258 -18.04 0.61 -6.03
N THR A 259 -17.60 0.27 -4.82
CA THR A 259 -16.87 -0.98 -4.51
C THR A 259 -17.57 -1.70 -3.37
N THR A 260 -17.77 -3.01 -3.53
CA THR A 260 -18.35 -3.86 -2.50
C THR A 260 -17.46 -5.08 -2.23
N GLY A 261 -17.54 -5.63 -1.02
CA GLY A 261 -16.88 -6.89 -0.64
C GLY A 261 -17.75 -8.12 -0.91
N GLU A 262 -18.57 -8.12 -1.97
CA GLU A 262 -19.43 -9.24 -2.31
C GLU A 262 -18.62 -10.37 -2.95
N SER A 263 -18.91 -11.60 -2.50
CA SER A 263 -18.44 -12.85 -3.11
C SER A 263 -19.64 -13.72 -3.51
N LEU A 264 -19.57 -14.33 -4.68
CA LEU A 264 -20.70 -15.13 -5.21
C LEU A 264 -20.94 -16.37 -4.36
N GLY A 265 -22.21 -16.57 -3.92
CA GLY A 265 -22.60 -17.76 -3.17
C GLY A 265 -22.16 -17.80 -1.70
N GLN A 266 -21.47 -16.78 -1.21
CA GLN A 266 -21.00 -16.76 0.19
C GLN A 266 -22.15 -16.62 1.20
N VAL A 267 -23.21 -15.89 0.85
CA VAL A 267 -24.44 -15.76 1.62
C VAL A 267 -25.68 -15.80 0.69
N ALA A 268 -26.84 -16.12 1.22
CA ALA A 268 -28.08 -16.29 0.46
C ALA A 268 -28.47 -15.09 -0.43
N SER A 269 -28.03 -13.88 -0.08
CA SER A 269 -28.28 -12.66 -0.86
C SER A 269 -27.20 -12.36 -1.91
N GLN A 270 -26.23 -13.22 -2.11
CA GLN A 270 -25.13 -13.07 -3.08
C GLN A 270 -25.26 -14.08 -4.23
N THR A 271 -26.48 -14.24 -4.75
CA THR A 271 -26.77 -14.98 -5.98
C THR A 271 -26.70 -14.08 -7.20
N GLN A 272 -26.61 -14.64 -8.40
CA GLN A 272 -26.59 -13.87 -9.65
C GLN A 272 -27.84 -12.98 -9.78
N GLU A 273 -29.03 -13.52 -9.45
CA GLU A 273 -30.30 -12.79 -9.51
C GLU A 273 -30.31 -11.61 -8.50
N SER A 274 -29.83 -11.86 -7.28
CA SER A 274 -29.73 -10.81 -6.25
C SER A 274 -28.75 -9.71 -6.65
N LEU A 275 -27.62 -10.07 -7.26
CA LEU A 275 -26.65 -9.11 -7.78
C LEU A 275 -27.22 -8.29 -8.94
N LEU A 276 -27.96 -8.93 -9.87
CA LEU A 276 -28.64 -8.24 -10.97
C LEU A 276 -29.58 -7.16 -10.44
N VAL A 277 -30.50 -7.55 -9.56
CA VAL A 277 -31.51 -6.65 -9.00
C VAL A 277 -30.89 -5.51 -8.18
N THR A 278 -29.77 -5.77 -7.51
CA THR A 278 -29.05 -4.72 -6.76
C THR A 278 -28.32 -3.78 -7.72
N ASN A 279 -27.72 -4.29 -8.80
CA ASN A 279 -27.03 -3.47 -9.82
C ASN A 279 -27.99 -2.49 -10.51
N GLU A 280 -29.22 -2.88 -10.78
CA GLU A 280 -30.23 -1.99 -11.38
C GLU A 280 -30.53 -0.74 -10.52
N ALA A 281 -30.16 -0.76 -9.24
CA ALA A 281 -30.37 0.38 -8.34
C ALA A 281 -29.24 1.43 -8.40
N ALA A 282 -28.14 1.15 -9.09
CA ALA A 282 -27.00 2.05 -9.27
C ALA A 282 -26.65 2.19 -10.76
N HIS A 283 -26.39 3.40 -11.23
CA HIS A 283 -25.95 3.69 -12.59
C HIS A 283 -24.43 3.64 -12.71
N LEU A 284 -23.71 3.86 -11.61
CA LEU A 284 -22.25 3.75 -11.55
C LEU A 284 -21.80 2.29 -11.60
N PRO A 285 -20.63 2.02 -12.21
CA PRO A 285 -20.02 0.69 -12.15
C PRO A 285 -19.85 0.21 -10.70
N VAL A 286 -20.31 -1.00 -10.40
CA VAL A 286 -20.10 -1.65 -9.10
C VAL A 286 -18.96 -2.66 -9.20
N LEU A 287 -17.81 -2.33 -8.59
CA LEU A 287 -16.61 -3.14 -8.60
C LEU A 287 -16.67 -4.18 -7.47
N ARG A 288 -16.44 -5.44 -7.81
CA ARG A 288 -16.47 -6.57 -6.88
C ARG A 288 -15.17 -7.38 -6.97
N PRO A 289 -14.08 -6.87 -6.35
CA PRO A 289 -12.77 -7.52 -6.50
C PRO A 289 -12.72 -8.93 -5.90
N LEU A 290 -13.65 -9.28 -5.02
CA LEU A 290 -13.72 -10.56 -4.32
C LEU A 290 -14.74 -11.55 -4.93
N ILE A 291 -15.34 -11.23 -6.07
CA ILE A 291 -16.52 -11.94 -6.57
C ILE A 291 -16.32 -13.46 -6.76
N GLY A 292 -15.12 -13.90 -7.11
CA GLY A 292 -14.75 -15.30 -7.31
C GLY A 292 -13.91 -15.90 -6.18
N MET A 293 -13.70 -15.19 -5.07
CA MET A 293 -12.88 -15.66 -3.95
C MET A 293 -13.74 -16.30 -2.87
N ASP A 294 -13.27 -17.38 -2.29
CA ASP A 294 -13.86 -17.93 -1.08
C ASP A 294 -13.33 -17.22 0.18
N LYS A 295 -13.89 -17.60 1.35
CA LYS A 295 -13.54 -16.95 2.60
C LYS A 295 -12.11 -17.22 3.05
N GLN A 296 -11.49 -18.33 2.64
CA GLN A 296 -10.11 -18.67 2.99
C GLN A 296 -9.13 -17.86 2.14
N GLU A 297 -9.47 -17.59 0.89
CA GLU A 297 -8.68 -16.74 -0.01
C GLU A 297 -8.72 -15.25 0.38
N ILE A 298 -9.79 -14.81 1.09
CA ILE A 298 -9.96 -13.42 1.52
C ILE A 298 -9.19 -13.15 2.82
N VAL A 299 -8.96 -14.14 3.69
CA VAL A 299 -8.25 -14.03 4.96
C VAL A 299 -6.74 -14.21 4.77
#